data_b2069571b5c505472358aac4bbd25d94
#
_entry.id   b2069571b5c505472358aac4bbd25d94
#
_cell.length_a   1.000
_cell.length_b   1.000
_cell.length_c   1.000
_cell.angle_alpha   90.00
_cell.angle_beta   90.00
_cell.angle_gamma   90.00
#
_symmetry.space_group_name_H-M   'P 1'
#
loop_
_entity.id
_entity.type
_entity.pdbx_description
1 polymer ?
#
loop_
_entity_poly.entity_id
_entity_poly.type
_entity_poly.pdbx_seq_one_letter_code
_entity_poly.pdbx_strand_id
1 'polypeptide(L)'
;MNDLEQFIFIGKITKTIGIKGAVKVILLTDFPERFLKLKEIQLFDEKNNELILNVNTKENIFEIFDVQLYNSFVRISIKGFDSIEKVTSLLNTLICVDEKKRVKLPKGLYYYYEMIGCEVFDSDRLLGTVTKIDNYGCSDILFVKSPKGNELMIPLLKEFITKIDVKNKKIDVKLIEGLIEDDEV
;
A
#
# COMPACT_ATOMS: atom_id res chain seq x y z
N MET A 1 -13.64 10.40 -13.67
CA MET A 1 -12.41 10.22 -12.86
C MET A 1 -12.80 9.29 -11.76
N ASN A 2 -12.11 8.15 -11.63
CA ASN A 2 -12.47 7.16 -10.60
C ASN A 2 -12.11 7.73 -9.22
N ASP A 3 -13.11 8.03 -8.40
CA ASP A 3 -12.92 8.53 -7.02
C ASP A 3 -12.12 7.58 -6.11
N LEU A 4 -11.89 6.36 -6.56
CA LEU A 4 -11.13 5.32 -5.85
C LEU A 4 -9.62 5.62 -5.76
N GLU A 5 -9.05 6.40 -6.67
CA GLU A 5 -7.63 6.80 -6.64
C GLU A 5 -7.29 7.71 -5.46
N GLN A 6 -8.31 8.23 -4.76
CA GLN A 6 -8.12 9.09 -3.60
C GLN A 6 -7.98 8.32 -2.27
N PHE A 7 -8.20 7.00 -2.27
CA PHE A 7 -8.22 6.18 -1.05
C PHE A 7 -7.15 5.10 -1.07
N ILE A 8 -6.55 4.90 0.10
CA ILE A 8 -5.63 3.78 0.35
C ILE A 8 -6.35 2.79 1.25
N PHE A 9 -6.56 1.58 0.74
CA PHE A 9 -7.13 0.48 1.52
C PHE A 9 -6.06 -0.12 2.43
N ILE A 10 -6.34 -0.18 3.74
CA ILE A 10 -5.37 -0.59 4.76
C ILE A 10 -5.79 -1.83 5.54
N GLY A 11 -7.03 -2.24 5.41
CA GLY A 11 -7.53 -3.45 6.06
C GLY A 11 -8.96 -3.78 5.66
N LYS A 12 -9.41 -4.99 6.02
CA LYS A 12 -10.78 -5.46 5.81
C LYS A 12 -11.37 -5.95 7.13
N ILE A 13 -12.54 -5.45 7.48
CA ILE A 13 -13.30 -5.91 8.64
C ILE A 13 -13.90 -7.27 8.31
N THR A 14 -13.58 -8.31 9.11
CA THR A 14 -13.99 -9.69 8.78
C THR A 14 -14.87 -10.36 9.82
N LYS A 15 -14.64 -10.07 11.10
CA LYS A 15 -15.39 -10.72 12.20
C LYS A 15 -15.55 -9.76 13.38
N THR A 16 -16.56 -10.01 14.20
CA THR A 16 -16.69 -9.41 15.52
C THR A 16 -15.77 -10.10 16.53
N ILE A 17 -15.29 -9.36 17.53
CA ILE A 17 -14.51 -9.88 18.65
C ILE A 17 -15.16 -9.47 19.97
N GLY A 18 -15.58 -10.45 20.76
CA GLY A 18 -16.27 -10.21 22.03
C GLY A 18 -17.65 -9.59 21.84
N ILE A 19 -18.28 -9.23 22.94
CA ILE A 19 -19.67 -8.73 22.97
C ILE A 19 -19.79 -7.20 22.88
N LYS A 20 -18.67 -6.48 23.03
CA LYS A 20 -18.60 -5.01 23.05
C LYS A 20 -18.35 -4.37 21.68
N GLY A 21 -18.67 -5.05 20.59
CA GLY A 21 -18.60 -4.49 19.23
C GLY A 21 -17.18 -4.26 18.70
N ALA A 22 -16.15 -4.86 19.28
CA ALA A 22 -14.82 -4.83 18.65
C ALA A 22 -14.80 -5.71 17.39
N VAL A 23 -13.98 -5.34 16.41
CA VAL A 23 -13.87 -6.04 15.14
C VAL A 23 -12.46 -6.50 14.84
N LYS A 24 -12.36 -7.61 14.12
CA LYS A 24 -11.12 -8.14 13.54
C LYS A 24 -10.92 -7.53 12.16
N VAL A 25 -9.77 -6.93 11.97
CA VAL A 25 -9.33 -6.34 10.69
C VAL A 25 -8.18 -7.16 10.14
N ILE A 26 -8.35 -7.77 8.98
CA ILE A 26 -7.24 -8.35 8.21
C ILE A 26 -6.47 -7.21 7.57
N LEU A 27 -5.14 -7.28 7.65
CA LEU A 27 -4.26 -6.24 7.13
C LEU A 27 -4.16 -6.30 5.60
N LEU A 28 -4.25 -5.14 4.97
CA LEU A 28 -3.98 -4.89 3.55
C LEU A 28 -2.85 -3.85 3.39
N THR A 29 -2.01 -3.71 4.43
CA THR A 29 -0.90 -2.77 4.47
C THR A 29 0.32 -3.43 5.09
N ASP A 30 1.50 -3.08 4.59
CA ASP A 30 2.80 -3.48 5.15
C ASP A 30 3.19 -2.67 6.40
N PHE A 31 2.37 -1.69 6.78
CA PHE A 31 2.61 -0.79 7.92
C PHE A 31 1.47 -0.86 8.93
N PRO A 32 1.28 -1.99 9.62
CA PRO A 32 0.16 -2.18 10.55
C PRO A 32 0.18 -1.23 11.75
N GLU A 33 1.35 -0.76 12.18
CA GLU A 33 1.55 0.20 13.26
C GLU A 33 0.88 1.56 13.00
N ARG A 34 0.53 1.86 11.75
CA ARG A 34 -0.26 3.05 11.42
C ARG A 34 -1.60 3.07 12.13
N PHE A 35 -2.21 1.90 12.36
CA PHE A 35 -3.50 1.82 13.07
C PHE A 35 -3.44 2.40 14.47
N LEU A 36 -2.30 2.30 15.17
CA LEU A 36 -2.11 2.87 16.51
C LEU A 36 -2.17 4.41 16.54
N LYS A 37 -1.92 5.05 15.39
CA LYS A 37 -1.90 6.52 15.26
C LYS A 37 -3.17 7.07 14.62
N LEU A 38 -4.00 6.21 14.03
CA LEU A 38 -5.26 6.62 13.44
C LEU A 38 -6.29 6.89 14.54
N LYS A 39 -7.00 7.98 14.42
CA LYS A 39 -8.18 8.31 15.25
C LYS A 39 -9.48 8.09 14.49
N GLU A 40 -9.39 8.16 13.17
CA GLU A 40 -10.52 8.13 12.25
C GLU A 40 -10.18 7.25 11.05
N ILE A 41 -11.18 6.54 10.54
CA ILE A 41 -11.13 5.73 9.33
C ILE A 41 -12.36 6.03 8.47
N GLN A 42 -12.29 5.64 7.22
CA GLN A 42 -13.43 5.55 6.34
C GLN A 42 -13.68 4.09 5.98
N LEU A 43 -14.92 3.74 5.73
CA LEU A 43 -15.32 2.39 5.34
C LEU A 43 -15.85 2.41 3.90
N PHE A 44 -15.44 1.45 3.11
CA PHE A 44 -15.81 1.30 1.73
C PHE A 44 -16.51 -0.03 1.49
N ASP A 45 -17.66 0.02 0.84
CA ASP A 45 -18.40 -1.16 0.41
C ASP A 45 -17.98 -1.54 -1.01
N GLU A 46 -17.27 -2.66 -1.14
CA GLU A 46 -16.82 -3.18 -2.44
C GLU A 46 -17.98 -3.58 -3.37
N LYS A 47 -19.14 -3.96 -2.82
CA LYS A 47 -20.28 -4.42 -3.62
C LYS A 47 -21.01 -3.26 -4.28
N ASN A 48 -21.21 -2.18 -3.50
CA ASN A 48 -21.92 -0.98 -3.96
C ASN A 48 -20.96 0.04 -4.57
N ASN A 49 -19.63 -0.15 -4.43
CA ASN A 49 -18.58 0.74 -4.90
C ASN A 49 -18.71 2.16 -4.31
N GLU A 50 -18.98 2.27 -3.02
CA GLU A 50 -19.22 3.54 -2.34
C GLU A 50 -18.68 3.58 -0.91
N LEU A 51 -18.45 4.80 -0.39
CA LEU A 51 -18.15 5.01 1.01
C LEU A 51 -19.40 4.83 1.86
N ILE A 52 -19.23 4.14 2.98
CA ILE A 52 -20.30 3.91 3.95
C ILE A 52 -20.51 5.16 4.80
N LEU A 53 -21.76 5.57 4.94
CA LEU A 53 -22.15 6.61 5.89
C LEU A 53 -22.30 6.02 7.30
N ASN A 54 -21.69 6.68 8.26
CA ASN A 54 -21.88 6.37 9.66
C ASN A 54 -23.31 6.73 10.08
N VAL A 55 -24.08 5.74 10.49
CA VAL A 55 -25.50 5.91 10.84
C VAL A 55 -25.74 6.90 11.97
N ASN A 56 -24.74 7.09 12.84
CA ASN A 56 -24.83 7.97 14.00
C ASN A 56 -24.53 9.45 13.67
N THR A 57 -23.54 9.71 12.77
CA THR A 57 -23.06 11.07 12.48
C THR A 57 -23.51 11.57 11.10
N LYS A 58 -23.94 10.68 10.20
CA LYS A 58 -24.27 10.96 8.80
C LYS A 58 -23.07 11.42 7.96
N GLU A 59 -21.86 11.11 8.43
CA GLU A 59 -20.60 11.39 7.75
C GLU A 59 -19.92 10.10 7.30
N ASN A 60 -18.96 10.18 6.39
CA ASN A 60 -18.17 9.01 5.95
C ASN A 60 -17.01 8.69 6.91
N ILE A 61 -17.02 9.26 8.12
CA ILE A 61 -15.94 9.15 9.09
C ILE A 61 -16.40 8.31 10.27
N PHE A 62 -15.54 7.39 10.69
CA PHE A 62 -15.72 6.53 11.84
C PHE A 62 -14.57 6.76 12.80
N GLU A 63 -14.84 7.28 14.01
CA GLU A 63 -13.85 7.39 15.06
C GLU A 63 -13.53 6.00 15.62
N ILE A 64 -12.22 5.69 15.75
CA ILE A 64 -11.76 4.44 16.34
C ILE A 64 -11.04 4.68 17.66
N PHE A 65 -11.13 3.71 18.54
CA PHE A 65 -10.42 3.65 19.81
C PHE A 65 -10.06 2.20 20.14
N ASP A 66 -9.27 1.98 21.21
CA ASP A 66 -8.85 0.65 21.65
C ASP A 66 -8.31 -0.21 20.49
N VAL A 67 -7.24 0.29 19.89
CA VAL A 67 -6.53 -0.40 18.81
C VAL A 67 -5.49 -1.35 19.38
N GLN A 68 -5.56 -2.62 19.03
CA GLN A 68 -4.60 -3.66 19.43
C GLN A 68 -4.05 -4.37 18.21
N LEU A 69 -2.73 -4.37 18.08
CA LEU A 69 -2.03 -5.07 17.01
C LEU A 69 -1.73 -6.52 17.41
N TYR A 70 -1.98 -7.44 16.50
CA TYR A 70 -1.57 -8.84 16.55
C TYR A 70 -0.75 -9.16 15.31
N ASN A 71 -0.03 -10.28 15.30
CA ASN A 71 0.86 -10.63 14.20
C ASN A 71 0.16 -10.69 12.83
N SER A 72 -1.11 -11.11 12.78
CA SER A 72 -1.84 -11.32 11.52
C SER A 72 -3.12 -10.48 11.37
N PHE A 73 -3.44 -9.64 12.34
CA PHE A 73 -4.65 -8.82 12.31
C PHE A 73 -4.57 -7.66 13.31
N VAL A 74 -5.48 -6.72 13.16
CA VAL A 74 -5.71 -5.65 14.12
C VAL A 74 -7.09 -5.80 14.73
N ARG A 75 -7.21 -5.64 16.05
CA ARG A 75 -8.48 -5.47 16.74
C ARG A 75 -8.72 -3.98 16.91
N ILE A 76 -9.90 -3.50 16.52
CA ILE A 76 -10.30 -2.11 16.73
C ILE A 76 -11.71 -2.05 17.30
N SER A 77 -12.00 -1.00 18.07
CA SER A 77 -13.34 -0.61 18.48
C SER A 77 -13.73 0.69 17.80
N ILE A 78 -15.00 0.78 17.35
CA ILE A 78 -15.52 1.93 16.61
C ILE A 78 -16.53 2.64 17.52
N LYS A 79 -16.39 3.94 17.68
CA LYS A 79 -17.25 4.77 18.52
C LYS A 79 -18.70 4.73 18.04
N GLY A 80 -19.62 4.46 18.96
CA GLY A 80 -21.05 4.30 18.65
C GLY A 80 -21.45 2.91 18.17
N PHE A 81 -20.48 1.97 18.01
CA PHE A 81 -20.70 0.59 17.61
C PHE A 81 -20.27 -0.36 18.73
N ASP A 82 -21.00 -0.35 19.83
CA ASP A 82 -20.68 -0.96 21.13
C ASP A 82 -21.35 -2.33 21.35
N SER A 83 -21.98 -2.90 20.33
CA SER A 83 -22.58 -4.23 20.38
C SER A 83 -22.34 -5.02 19.09
N ILE A 84 -22.55 -6.34 19.15
CA ILE A 84 -22.40 -7.21 17.98
C ILE A 84 -23.36 -6.79 16.86
N GLU A 85 -24.61 -6.51 17.21
CA GLU A 85 -25.66 -6.14 16.24
C GLU A 85 -25.26 -4.89 15.46
N LYS A 86 -24.74 -3.87 16.16
CA LYS A 86 -24.34 -2.61 15.54
C LYS A 86 -23.16 -2.79 14.56
N VAL A 87 -22.15 -3.59 14.92
CA VAL A 87 -20.99 -3.80 14.05
C VAL A 87 -21.21 -4.80 12.93
N THR A 88 -22.27 -5.61 13.02
CA THR A 88 -22.55 -6.62 11.97
C THR A 88 -22.74 -5.97 10.59
N SER A 89 -23.31 -4.77 10.54
CA SER A 89 -23.46 -4.00 9.30
C SER A 89 -22.14 -3.55 8.67
N LEU A 90 -21.06 -3.54 9.44
CA LEU A 90 -19.72 -3.12 8.98
C LEU A 90 -18.85 -4.32 8.55
N LEU A 91 -19.35 -5.55 8.66
CA LEU A 91 -18.59 -6.74 8.25
C LEU A 91 -18.39 -6.76 6.73
N ASN A 92 -17.24 -7.27 6.32
CA ASN A 92 -16.80 -7.38 4.93
C ASN A 92 -16.51 -6.05 4.23
N THR A 93 -16.51 -4.94 4.93
CA THR A 93 -16.13 -3.64 4.38
C THR A 93 -14.61 -3.44 4.42
N LEU A 94 -14.10 -2.64 3.50
CA LEU A 94 -12.71 -2.20 3.48
C LEU A 94 -12.52 -0.97 4.36
N ILE A 95 -11.44 -0.95 5.12
CA ILE A 95 -10.98 0.24 5.81
C ILE A 95 -10.07 1.00 4.87
N CYS A 96 -10.40 2.27 4.63
CA CYS A 96 -9.58 3.16 3.82
C CYS A 96 -9.24 4.46 4.57
N VAL A 97 -8.23 5.11 4.08
CA VAL A 97 -7.80 6.45 4.51
C VAL A 97 -7.57 7.30 3.28
N ASP A 98 -7.78 8.61 3.42
CA ASP A 98 -7.46 9.58 2.38
C ASP A 98 -5.96 9.46 2.00
N GLU A 99 -5.65 9.53 0.72
CA GLU A 99 -4.26 9.50 0.23
C GLU A 99 -3.39 10.57 0.88
N LYS A 100 -3.95 11.72 1.21
CA LYS A 100 -3.26 12.79 1.95
C LYS A 100 -2.80 12.37 3.35
N LYS A 101 -3.45 11.35 3.96
CA LYS A 101 -3.08 10.74 5.27
C LYS A 101 -2.13 9.55 5.11
N ARG A 102 -1.50 9.41 3.95
CA ARG A 102 -0.55 8.36 3.64
C ARG A 102 0.64 8.38 4.60
N VAL A 103 1.09 7.21 5.01
CA VAL A 103 2.32 7.09 5.81
C VAL A 103 3.49 7.57 4.98
N LYS A 104 4.21 8.59 5.48
CA LYS A 104 5.49 8.95 4.88
C LYS A 104 6.48 7.83 5.15
N LEU A 105 6.92 7.17 4.10
CA LEU A 105 7.95 6.15 4.22
C LEU A 105 9.25 6.77 4.75
N PRO A 106 10.04 6.03 5.54
CA PRO A 106 11.41 6.41 5.86
C PRO A 106 12.20 6.69 4.58
N LYS A 107 13.21 7.56 4.68
CA LYS A 107 14.09 7.83 3.53
C LYS A 107 14.69 6.52 2.99
N GLY A 108 14.54 6.31 1.68
CA GLY A 108 15.03 5.13 0.99
C GLY A 108 14.03 3.98 0.87
N LEU A 109 12.81 4.12 1.41
CA LEU A 109 11.69 3.22 1.13
C LEU A 109 10.69 3.92 0.21
N TYR A 110 10.17 3.20 -0.75
CA TYR A 110 9.24 3.69 -1.77
C TYR A 110 8.11 2.70 -1.94
N TYR A 111 6.95 3.17 -2.33
CA TYR A 111 5.85 2.28 -2.72
C TYR A 111 6.10 1.78 -4.15
N TYR A 112 5.86 0.51 -4.40
CA TYR A 112 6.13 -0.11 -5.71
C TYR A 112 5.45 0.62 -6.87
N TYR A 113 4.19 1.02 -6.69
CA TYR A 113 3.47 1.74 -7.73
C TYR A 113 4.06 3.13 -8.05
N GLU A 114 4.79 3.77 -7.13
CA GLU A 114 5.50 5.03 -7.40
C GLU A 114 6.68 4.82 -8.32
N MET A 115 7.31 3.65 -8.24
CA MET A 115 8.46 3.29 -9.06
C MET A 115 8.05 2.78 -10.44
N ILE A 116 6.83 2.24 -10.60
CA ILE A 116 6.30 1.86 -11.92
C ILE A 116 6.24 3.10 -12.82
N GLY A 117 6.75 2.95 -14.05
CA GLY A 117 6.88 4.04 -15.01
C GLY A 117 8.07 4.97 -14.76
N CYS A 118 8.96 4.66 -13.79
CA CYS A 118 10.23 5.36 -13.68
C CYS A 118 11.21 4.87 -14.73
N GLU A 119 11.99 5.79 -15.28
CA GLU A 119 13.13 5.49 -16.15
C GLU A 119 14.33 5.05 -15.28
N VAL A 120 15.02 4.02 -15.73
CA VAL A 120 16.18 3.45 -15.04
C VAL A 120 17.44 3.78 -15.80
N PHE A 121 18.43 4.34 -15.11
CA PHE A 121 19.71 4.75 -15.68
C PHE A 121 20.89 4.06 -14.99
N ASP A 122 21.85 3.60 -15.76
CA ASP A 122 23.17 3.28 -15.26
C ASP A 122 24.12 4.40 -15.72
N SER A 123 24.52 5.25 -14.76
CA SER A 123 25.20 6.52 -15.06
C SER A 123 24.35 7.39 -16.02
N ASP A 124 24.80 7.61 -17.24
CA ASP A 124 24.07 8.40 -18.24
C ASP A 124 23.34 7.51 -19.27
N ARG A 125 23.46 6.18 -19.18
CA ARG A 125 22.83 5.23 -20.09
C ARG A 125 21.41 4.90 -19.61
N LEU A 126 20.40 5.15 -20.45
CA LEU A 126 19.04 4.71 -20.22
C LEU A 126 18.94 3.20 -20.42
N LEU A 127 18.57 2.47 -19.39
CA LEU A 127 18.34 1.02 -19.48
C LEU A 127 16.91 0.70 -19.90
N GLY A 128 15.94 1.52 -19.49
CA GLY A 128 14.55 1.33 -19.84
C GLY A 128 13.59 1.90 -18.80
N THR A 129 12.35 1.39 -18.79
CA THR A 129 11.27 1.86 -17.90
C THR A 129 10.78 0.72 -17.03
N VAL A 130 10.56 0.98 -15.73
CA VAL A 130 10.00 0.00 -14.79
C VAL A 130 8.56 -0.32 -15.16
N THR A 131 8.28 -1.59 -15.45
CA THR A 131 6.96 -2.10 -15.81
C THR A 131 6.26 -2.80 -14.64
N LYS A 132 7.05 -3.49 -13.80
CA LYS A 132 6.57 -4.31 -12.69
C LYS A 132 7.62 -4.38 -11.60
N ILE A 133 7.19 -4.63 -10.36
CA ILE A 133 8.05 -5.02 -9.24
C ILE A 133 7.43 -6.25 -8.61
N ASP A 134 8.25 -7.26 -8.36
CA ASP A 134 7.80 -8.51 -7.77
C ASP A 134 8.81 -9.03 -6.75
N ASN A 135 8.34 -9.80 -5.77
CA ASN A 135 9.18 -10.39 -4.73
C ASN A 135 9.30 -11.91 -4.93
N TYR A 136 10.52 -12.38 -5.12
CA TYR A 136 10.83 -13.80 -5.28
C TYR A 136 11.43 -14.43 -4.01
N GLY A 137 11.02 -13.93 -2.84
CA GLY A 137 11.35 -14.51 -1.55
C GLY A 137 12.62 -13.97 -0.88
N CYS A 138 13.67 -13.65 -1.65
CA CYS A 138 14.93 -13.13 -1.12
C CYS A 138 15.08 -11.62 -1.27
N SER A 139 14.54 -11.05 -2.35
CA SER A 139 14.59 -9.63 -2.65
C SER A 139 13.49 -9.26 -3.65
N ASP A 140 13.16 -7.97 -3.66
CA ASP A 140 12.33 -7.40 -4.71
C ASP A 140 13.14 -7.24 -5.99
N ILE A 141 12.49 -7.43 -7.14
CA ILE A 141 13.10 -7.31 -8.46
C ILE A 141 12.34 -6.26 -9.26
N LEU A 142 13.06 -5.30 -9.83
CA LEU A 142 12.54 -4.38 -10.83
C LEU A 142 12.54 -5.07 -12.19
N PHE A 143 11.39 -5.13 -12.83
CA PHE A 143 11.25 -5.51 -14.24
C PHE A 143 11.29 -4.24 -15.07
N VAL A 144 12.31 -4.13 -15.90
CA VAL A 144 12.61 -2.92 -16.68
C VAL A 144 12.52 -3.26 -18.15
N LYS A 145 11.61 -2.62 -18.87
CA LYS A 145 11.48 -2.79 -20.33
C LYS A 145 12.47 -1.86 -21.03
N SER A 146 13.44 -2.46 -21.73
CA SER A 146 14.45 -1.71 -22.45
C SER A 146 13.87 -1.05 -23.72
N PRO A 147 14.53 -0.04 -24.30
CA PRO A 147 14.13 0.58 -25.57
C PRO A 147 14.09 -0.40 -26.74
N LYS A 148 14.88 -1.47 -26.70
CA LYS A 148 14.87 -2.55 -27.69
C LYS A 148 13.72 -3.55 -27.49
N GLY A 149 12.98 -3.45 -26.36
CA GLY A 149 11.84 -4.31 -26.06
C GLY A 149 12.16 -5.51 -25.16
N ASN A 150 13.42 -5.71 -24.77
CA ASN A 150 13.84 -6.76 -23.84
C ASN A 150 13.40 -6.43 -22.41
N GLU A 151 13.22 -7.46 -21.59
CA GLU A 151 12.88 -7.31 -20.18
C GLU A 151 14.12 -7.58 -19.32
N LEU A 152 14.60 -6.55 -18.66
CA LEU A 152 15.73 -6.61 -17.74
C LEU A 152 15.23 -6.82 -16.33
N MET A 153 15.92 -7.63 -15.51
CA MET A 153 15.60 -7.90 -14.12
C MET A 153 16.70 -7.35 -13.22
N ILE A 154 16.40 -6.29 -12.47
CA ILE A 154 17.37 -5.61 -11.59
C ILE A 154 16.93 -5.80 -10.14
N PRO A 155 17.75 -6.43 -9.26
CA PRO A 155 17.43 -6.56 -7.85
C PRO A 155 17.33 -5.19 -7.17
N LEU A 156 16.26 -4.98 -6.38
CA LEU A 156 16.04 -3.77 -5.60
C LEU A 156 16.88 -3.80 -4.30
N LEU A 157 18.19 -3.91 -4.46
CA LEU A 157 19.15 -3.96 -3.37
C LEU A 157 20.01 -2.68 -3.35
N LYS A 158 20.46 -2.28 -2.16
CA LYS A 158 21.32 -1.09 -1.96
C LYS A 158 22.64 -1.16 -2.75
N GLU A 159 23.07 -2.34 -3.11
CA GLU A 159 24.27 -2.58 -3.91
C GLU A 159 24.08 -2.16 -5.37
N PHE A 160 22.88 -2.29 -5.89
CA PHE A 160 22.54 -1.96 -7.28
C PHE A 160 21.83 -0.60 -7.41
N ILE A 161 21.01 -0.21 -6.42
CA ILE A 161 20.23 1.03 -6.46
C ILE A 161 20.99 2.15 -5.79
N THR A 162 21.44 3.13 -6.55
CA THR A 162 22.18 4.28 -6.05
C THR A 162 21.26 5.41 -5.62
N LYS A 163 20.17 5.64 -6.38
CA LYS A 163 19.20 6.69 -6.08
C LYS A 163 17.82 6.35 -6.67
N ILE A 164 16.79 6.67 -5.92
CA ILE A 164 15.40 6.61 -6.40
C ILE A 164 14.78 7.99 -6.26
N ASP A 165 14.31 8.55 -7.35
CA ASP A 165 13.62 9.84 -7.41
C ASP A 165 12.25 9.66 -8.10
N VAL A 166 11.28 9.21 -7.32
CA VAL A 166 9.92 8.93 -7.82
C VAL A 166 9.20 10.19 -8.32
N LYS A 167 9.58 11.38 -7.82
CA LYS A 167 8.99 12.65 -8.24
C LYS A 167 9.37 12.99 -9.68
N ASN A 168 10.63 12.77 -10.02
CA ASN A 168 11.18 13.01 -11.35
C ASN A 168 11.11 11.74 -12.23
N LYS A 169 10.47 10.67 -11.74
CA LYS A 169 10.34 9.39 -12.43
C LYS A 169 11.69 8.81 -12.87
N LYS A 170 12.70 8.90 -12.01
CA LYS A 170 14.06 8.43 -12.30
C LYS A 170 14.59 7.51 -11.21
N ILE A 171 15.23 6.41 -11.63
CA ILE A 171 15.97 5.48 -10.77
C ILE A 171 17.39 5.36 -11.32
N ASP A 172 18.37 5.68 -10.52
CA ASP A 172 19.79 5.51 -10.87
C ASP A 172 20.29 4.19 -10.26
N VAL A 173 20.90 3.36 -11.09
CA VAL A 173 21.47 2.08 -10.70
C VAL A 173 22.98 2.05 -10.96
N LYS A 174 23.65 1.09 -10.36
CA LYS A 174 25.05 0.73 -10.69
C LYS A 174 25.08 -0.78 -10.90
N LEU A 175 25.15 -1.16 -12.14
CA LEU A 175 25.19 -2.56 -12.52
C LEU A 175 26.61 -3.13 -12.35
N ILE A 176 26.67 -4.44 -12.07
CA ILE A 176 27.92 -5.22 -12.08
C ILE A 176 28.07 -5.77 -13.48
N GLU A 177 29.31 -5.85 -13.98
CA GLU A 177 29.62 -6.50 -15.25
C GLU A 177 29.00 -7.91 -15.30
N GLY A 178 28.27 -8.20 -16.39
CA GLY A 178 27.60 -9.47 -16.61
C GLY A 178 26.20 -9.59 -16.01
N LEU A 179 25.65 -8.56 -15.36
CA LEU A 179 24.27 -8.60 -14.89
C LEU A 179 23.26 -8.32 -16.03
N ILE A 180 23.67 -7.53 -17.01
CA ILE A 180 22.90 -7.22 -18.22
C ILE A 180 23.89 -7.23 -19.40
N GLU A 181 23.54 -7.89 -20.49
CA GLU A 181 24.35 -7.88 -21.71
C GLU A 181 24.14 -6.58 -22.49
N ASP A 182 25.18 -6.09 -23.18
CA ASP A 182 25.12 -4.80 -23.88
C ASP A 182 24.13 -4.78 -25.06
N ASP A 183 23.77 -5.93 -25.57
CA ASP A 183 22.78 -6.11 -26.61
C ASP A 183 21.33 -6.16 -26.12
N GLU A 184 21.12 -6.25 -24.81
CA GLU A 184 19.77 -6.23 -24.18
C GLU A 184 19.21 -4.81 -23.97
N VAL A 185 20.06 -3.77 -24.01
CA VAL A 185 19.67 -2.38 -23.73
C VAL A 185 19.61 -1.50 -24.97
#